data_0fe515bcb2cd64702907f5223345ca8e
#
_entry.id   0fe515bcb2cd64702907f5223345ca8e
#
_cell.length_a   1.000
_cell.length_b   1.000
_cell.length_c   1.000
_cell.angle_alpha   90.00
_cell.angle_beta   90.00
_cell.angle_gamma   90.00
#
_symmetry.space_group_name_H-M   'P 1'
#
loop_
_entity.id
_entity.type
_entity.pdbx_description
1 polymer ?
#
loop_
_entity_poly.entity_id
_entity_poly.type
_entity_poly.pdbx_seq_one_letter_code
_entity_poly.pdbx_strand_id
1 'polypeptide(L)'
;AIDQNVLINELRGDLLTTTKDASTDLQKLASFDYSGTNKYDSAYVYYRIINNCNYYIAHRDTTLITGSSEVAMKEYAEAKAIRAWAYLQLTHNYGKVPFYTKPLTDIAGIENAASSEKKDIYGITAELAPDLEQYVDLPVPNWGNFEAGTNDAGNNKTVNTAKMMIPVRLILADLYLESGNYAKAVEHYFNYLKKNKETVN
;
A
#
# COMPACT_ATOMS: atom_id res chain seq x y z
N ALA A 1 -7.62 -2.64 7.75
CA ALA A 1 -7.36 -2.31 6.33
C ALA A 1 -7.00 -3.55 5.51
N ILE A 2 -5.99 -4.31 5.92
CA ILE A 2 -5.53 -5.49 5.16
C ILE A 2 -6.64 -6.54 5.07
N ASP A 3 -7.27 -6.90 6.19
CA ASP A 3 -8.37 -7.88 6.23
C ASP A 3 -9.54 -7.45 5.33
N GLN A 4 -9.90 -6.17 5.37
CA GLN A 4 -10.95 -5.61 4.52
C GLN A 4 -10.55 -5.66 3.04
N ASN A 5 -9.31 -5.34 2.70
CA ASN A 5 -8.81 -5.37 1.34
C ASN A 5 -8.84 -6.80 0.76
N VAL A 6 -8.38 -7.79 1.53
CA VAL A 6 -8.43 -9.20 1.12
C VAL A 6 -9.88 -9.64 0.90
N LEU A 7 -10.78 -9.36 1.86
CA LEU A 7 -12.18 -9.75 1.73
C LEU A 7 -12.86 -9.12 0.51
N ILE A 8 -12.66 -7.82 0.28
CA ILE A 8 -13.27 -7.12 -0.86
C ILE A 8 -12.76 -7.68 -2.19
N ASN A 9 -11.47 -7.88 -2.31
CA ASN A 9 -10.87 -8.30 -3.58
C ASN A 9 -11.17 -9.78 -3.87
N GLU A 10 -11.01 -10.67 -2.88
CA GLU A 10 -11.18 -12.10 -3.09
C GLU A 10 -12.66 -12.54 -3.21
N LEU A 11 -13.59 -11.83 -2.53
CA LEU A 11 -15.03 -12.10 -2.71
C LEU A 11 -15.57 -11.61 -4.06
N ARG A 12 -14.90 -10.66 -4.69
CA ARG A 12 -15.20 -10.20 -6.06
C ARG A 12 -14.42 -10.96 -7.14
N GLY A 13 -13.54 -11.86 -6.72
CA GLY A 13 -12.78 -12.76 -7.57
C GLY A 13 -13.32 -14.18 -7.52
N ASP A 14 -12.50 -15.13 -7.96
CA ASP A 14 -12.87 -16.54 -8.07
C ASP A 14 -12.39 -17.40 -6.89
N LEU A 15 -11.61 -16.81 -5.95
CA LEU A 15 -10.94 -17.56 -4.90
C LEU A 15 -11.80 -17.77 -3.65
N LEU A 16 -12.73 -16.85 -3.36
CA LEU A 16 -13.61 -16.95 -2.20
C LEU A 16 -15.08 -16.90 -2.59
N THR A 17 -15.90 -17.58 -1.80
CA THR A 17 -17.36 -17.48 -1.88
C THR A 17 -17.93 -17.38 -0.46
N THR A 18 -19.15 -16.89 -0.35
CA THR A 18 -19.84 -16.78 0.94
C THR A 18 -20.58 -18.04 1.27
N THR A 19 -20.63 -18.39 2.57
CA THR A 19 -21.56 -19.40 3.08
C THR A 19 -22.94 -18.76 3.29
N LYS A 20 -23.97 -19.61 3.46
CA LYS A 20 -25.34 -19.16 3.76
C LYS A 20 -25.45 -18.34 5.07
N ASP A 21 -24.51 -18.55 5.99
CA ASP A 21 -24.48 -17.91 7.30
C ASP A 21 -23.58 -16.63 7.31
N ALA A 22 -23.02 -16.25 6.16
CA ALA A 22 -22.26 -15.00 6.04
C ALA A 22 -23.18 -13.79 6.21
N SER A 23 -22.60 -12.68 6.68
CA SER A 23 -23.35 -11.43 6.81
C SER A 23 -23.90 -10.95 5.47
N THR A 24 -25.03 -10.26 5.49
CA THR A 24 -25.66 -9.69 4.28
C THR A 24 -24.69 -8.83 3.48
N ASP A 25 -23.82 -8.06 4.13
CA ASP A 25 -22.81 -7.22 3.47
C ASP A 25 -21.80 -8.05 2.67
N LEU A 26 -21.35 -9.20 3.22
CA LEU A 26 -20.45 -10.11 2.51
C LEU A 26 -21.17 -10.80 1.34
N GLN A 27 -22.41 -11.23 1.54
CA GLN A 27 -23.21 -11.84 0.47
C GLN A 27 -23.44 -10.85 -0.68
N LYS A 28 -23.72 -9.58 -0.37
CA LYS A 28 -23.84 -8.52 -1.37
C LYS A 28 -22.55 -8.30 -2.15
N LEU A 29 -21.38 -8.28 -1.48
CA LEU A 29 -20.09 -8.17 -2.14
C LEU A 29 -19.84 -9.33 -3.12
N ALA A 30 -20.10 -10.56 -2.67
CA ALA A 30 -19.90 -11.78 -3.48
C ALA A 30 -20.85 -11.84 -4.68
N SER A 31 -22.05 -11.26 -4.57
CA SER A 31 -23.04 -11.22 -5.66
C SER A 31 -22.94 -9.96 -6.52
N PHE A 32 -21.95 -9.09 -6.30
CA PHE A 32 -21.81 -7.78 -6.97
C PHE A 32 -23.04 -6.86 -6.79
N ASP A 33 -23.77 -7.03 -5.68
CA ASP A 33 -24.87 -6.13 -5.34
C ASP A 33 -24.35 -4.93 -4.54
N TYR A 34 -24.23 -3.80 -5.21
CA TYR A 34 -23.80 -2.52 -4.62
C TYR A 34 -24.97 -1.62 -4.23
N SER A 35 -26.17 -2.17 -4.10
CA SER A 35 -27.33 -1.43 -3.63
C SER A 35 -27.24 -1.12 -2.14
N GLY A 36 -27.43 0.14 -1.80
CA GLY A 36 -27.42 0.62 -0.42
C GLY A 36 -26.01 0.75 0.19
N THR A 37 -25.95 0.83 1.53
CA THR A 37 -24.70 0.95 2.26
C THR A 37 -24.13 -0.43 2.58
N ASN A 38 -22.81 -0.57 2.50
CA ASN A 38 -22.08 -1.76 2.86
C ASN A 38 -20.92 -1.38 3.80
N LYS A 39 -20.80 -2.05 4.94
CA LYS A 39 -19.76 -1.71 5.95
C LYS A 39 -18.34 -1.88 5.44
N TYR A 40 -18.14 -2.68 4.39
CA TYR A 40 -16.83 -2.88 3.76
C TYR A 40 -16.53 -1.84 2.68
N ASP A 41 -17.53 -1.05 2.25
CA ASP A 41 -17.34 0.08 1.33
C ASP A 41 -16.89 1.31 2.11
N SER A 42 -15.61 1.35 2.48
CA SER A 42 -15.03 2.44 3.25
C SER A 42 -13.67 2.88 2.73
N ALA A 43 -13.65 3.98 1.97
CA ALA A 43 -12.42 4.64 1.54
C ALA A 43 -11.62 5.26 2.72
N TYR A 44 -12.29 5.52 3.84
CA TYR A 44 -11.70 6.16 5.03
C TYR A 44 -10.43 5.48 5.51
N VAL A 45 -10.40 4.14 5.48
CA VAL A 45 -9.23 3.37 5.96
C VAL A 45 -7.98 3.68 5.14
N TYR A 46 -8.11 3.76 3.82
CA TYR A 46 -7.00 4.09 2.92
C TYR A 46 -6.57 5.54 3.08
N TYR A 47 -7.51 6.47 3.17
CA TYR A 47 -7.18 7.88 3.38
C TYR A 47 -6.53 8.16 4.73
N ARG A 48 -6.85 7.39 5.77
CA ARG A 48 -6.14 7.46 7.05
C ARG A 48 -4.68 7.02 6.91
N ILE A 49 -4.41 5.95 6.13
CA ILE A 49 -3.04 5.52 5.82
C ILE A 49 -2.31 6.62 5.05
N ILE A 50 -2.93 7.15 3.98
CA ILE A 50 -2.36 8.21 3.16
C ILE A 50 -2.00 9.43 4.00
N ASN A 51 -2.91 9.89 4.86
CA ASN A 51 -2.66 11.07 5.69
C ASN A 51 -1.53 10.85 6.71
N ASN A 52 -1.46 9.67 7.33
CA ASN A 52 -0.35 9.32 8.22
C ASN A 52 0.99 9.29 7.47
N CYS A 53 1.02 8.74 6.26
CA CYS A 53 2.21 8.76 5.41
C CYS A 53 2.58 10.21 5.02
N ASN A 54 1.61 11.03 4.63
CA ASN A 54 1.85 12.43 4.29
C ASN A 54 2.43 13.20 5.48
N TYR A 55 1.88 12.99 6.68
CA TYR A 55 2.38 13.61 7.90
C TYR A 55 3.82 13.19 8.20
N TYR A 56 4.11 11.89 8.13
CA TYR A 56 5.45 11.36 8.32
C TYR A 56 6.45 11.94 7.30
N ILE A 57 6.10 11.90 6.01
CA ILE A 57 6.92 12.41 4.91
C ILE A 57 7.22 13.91 5.10
N ALA A 58 6.24 14.70 5.52
CA ALA A 58 6.40 16.16 5.71
C ALA A 58 7.29 16.54 6.90
N HIS A 59 7.42 15.65 7.91
CA HIS A 59 8.12 15.99 9.16
C HIS A 59 9.38 15.14 9.40
N ARG A 60 9.65 14.13 8.56
CA ARG A 60 10.83 13.27 8.75
C ARG A 60 12.11 13.96 8.29
N ASP A 61 13.04 14.13 9.19
CA ASP A 61 14.42 14.50 8.84
C ASP A 61 15.12 13.30 8.20
N THR A 62 15.33 13.38 6.89
CA THR A 62 15.98 12.32 6.10
C THR A 62 17.50 12.30 6.26
N THR A 63 18.08 13.35 6.85
CA THR A 63 19.53 13.43 7.10
C THR A 63 19.95 12.72 8.39
N LEU A 64 18.99 12.29 9.20
CA LEU A 64 19.25 11.61 10.45
C LEU A 64 19.92 10.25 10.22
N ILE A 65 21.13 10.10 10.72
CA ILE A 65 21.90 8.86 10.69
C ILE A 65 21.89 8.24 12.09
N THR A 66 21.54 6.98 12.18
CA THR A 66 21.64 6.20 13.43
C THR A 66 22.78 5.20 13.29
N GLY A 67 23.89 5.45 13.98
CA GLY A 67 25.13 4.69 13.80
C GLY A 67 25.73 4.94 12.41
N SER A 68 25.97 3.88 11.63
CA SER A 68 26.45 3.94 10.23
C SER A 68 25.33 3.76 9.20
N SER A 69 24.06 3.76 9.63
CA SER A 69 22.92 3.42 8.78
C SER A 69 22.03 4.63 8.50
N GLU A 70 21.73 4.86 7.24
CA GLU A 70 20.72 5.81 6.77
C GLU A 70 19.29 5.28 6.99
N VAL A 71 18.93 4.99 8.23
CA VAL A 71 17.63 4.41 8.59
C VAL A 71 16.49 5.37 8.18
N ALA A 72 16.69 6.66 8.42
CA ALA A 72 15.68 7.69 8.14
C ALA A 72 15.25 7.74 6.66
N MET A 73 16.19 7.60 5.74
CA MET A 73 15.91 7.59 4.31
C MET A 73 15.12 6.34 3.89
N LYS A 74 15.43 5.18 4.48
CA LYS A 74 14.69 3.93 4.21
C LYS A 74 13.26 4.02 4.71
N GLU A 75 13.05 4.56 5.91
CA GLU A 75 11.71 4.78 6.48
C GLU A 75 10.91 5.79 5.65
N TYR A 76 11.56 6.84 5.18
CA TYR A 76 10.95 7.84 4.32
C TYR A 76 10.49 7.25 2.98
N ALA A 77 11.33 6.43 2.35
CA ALA A 77 10.99 5.72 1.12
C ALA A 77 9.84 4.72 1.35
N GLU A 78 9.84 4.01 2.47
CA GLU A 78 8.77 3.09 2.85
C GLU A 78 7.43 3.83 3.05
N ALA A 79 7.42 4.98 3.71
CA ALA A 79 6.21 5.77 3.86
C ALA A 79 5.63 6.22 2.50
N LYS A 80 6.50 6.53 1.52
CA LYS A 80 6.08 6.81 0.15
C LYS A 80 5.53 5.57 -0.56
N ALA A 81 6.15 4.42 -0.37
CA ALA A 81 5.67 3.15 -0.94
C ALA A 81 4.31 2.75 -0.36
N ILE A 82 4.11 2.85 0.96
CA ILE A 82 2.82 2.60 1.62
C ILE A 82 1.74 3.55 1.12
N ARG A 83 2.07 4.84 0.95
CA ARG A 83 1.13 5.82 0.38
C ARG A 83 0.72 5.44 -1.04
N ALA A 84 1.67 5.06 -1.87
CA ALA A 84 1.43 4.64 -3.24
C ALA A 84 0.56 3.37 -3.29
N TRP A 85 0.83 2.39 -2.44
CA TRP A 85 0.00 1.21 -2.29
C TRP A 85 -1.45 1.57 -1.89
N ALA A 86 -1.63 2.48 -0.94
CA ALA A 86 -2.97 2.87 -0.52
C ALA A 86 -3.76 3.57 -1.65
N TYR A 87 -3.11 4.39 -2.47
CA TYR A 87 -3.72 4.98 -3.66
C TYR A 87 -4.02 3.93 -4.74
N LEU A 88 -3.14 2.95 -4.95
CA LEU A 88 -3.39 1.85 -5.87
C LEU A 88 -4.65 1.08 -5.46
N GLN A 89 -4.80 0.73 -4.18
CA GLN A 89 -5.99 0.05 -3.68
C GLN A 89 -7.27 0.90 -3.82
N LEU A 90 -7.16 2.22 -3.58
CA LEU A 90 -8.28 3.14 -3.80
C LEU A 90 -8.74 3.15 -5.25
N THR A 91 -7.81 3.21 -6.21
CA THR A 91 -8.18 3.22 -7.63
C THR A 91 -8.78 1.90 -8.10
N HIS A 92 -8.31 0.77 -7.58
CA HIS A 92 -8.92 -0.54 -7.85
C HIS A 92 -10.37 -0.63 -7.37
N ASN A 93 -10.66 -0.05 -6.21
CA ASN A 93 -11.98 -0.15 -5.60
C ASN A 93 -12.95 0.95 -6.07
N TYR A 94 -12.44 2.17 -6.35
CA TYR A 94 -13.27 3.36 -6.55
C TYR A 94 -13.02 4.09 -7.88
N GLY A 95 -12.04 3.66 -8.68
CA GLY A 95 -11.68 4.28 -9.95
C GLY A 95 -11.02 5.64 -9.74
N LYS A 96 -11.74 6.75 -9.97
CA LYS A 96 -11.21 8.11 -9.74
C LYS A 96 -11.42 8.56 -8.31
N VAL A 97 -10.33 8.94 -7.64
CA VAL A 97 -10.32 9.29 -6.21
C VAL A 97 -9.66 10.65 -5.96
N PRO A 98 -10.07 11.40 -4.91
CA PRO A 98 -9.37 12.61 -4.49
C PRO A 98 -7.88 12.33 -4.24
N PHE A 99 -7.02 13.17 -4.83
CA PHE A 99 -5.57 13.01 -4.73
C PHE A 99 -4.93 14.17 -4.01
N TYR A 100 -4.19 13.89 -2.93
CA TYR A 100 -3.41 14.87 -2.19
C TYR A 100 -2.18 14.23 -1.53
N THR A 101 -1.10 15.00 -1.41
CA THR A 101 0.18 14.54 -0.84
C THR A 101 0.63 15.37 0.36
N LYS A 102 -0.15 16.37 0.75
CA LYS A 102 0.09 17.17 1.95
C LYS A 102 -0.67 16.60 3.16
N PRO A 103 -0.13 16.68 4.38
CA PRO A 103 -0.86 16.24 5.56
C PRO A 103 -2.10 17.11 5.82
N LEU A 104 -3.20 16.47 6.17
CA LEU A 104 -4.44 17.14 6.57
C LEU A 104 -4.48 17.19 8.10
N THR A 105 -4.23 18.38 8.66
CA THR A 105 -4.13 18.58 10.11
C THR A 105 -5.25 19.46 10.68
N ASP A 106 -6.07 20.05 9.81
CA ASP A 106 -7.19 20.90 10.17
C ASP A 106 -8.43 20.65 9.29
N ILE A 107 -9.57 21.20 9.70
CA ILE A 107 -10.85 21.01 8.99
C ILE A 107 -10.80 21.64 7.59
N ALA A 108 -10.21 22.80 7.44
CA ALA A 108 -10.11 23.49 6.15
C ALA A 108 -9.28 22.65 5.14
N GLY A 109 -8.21 22.02 5.60
CA GLY A 109 -7.42 21.07 4.80
C GLY A 109 -8.24 19.87 4.34
N ILE A 110 -9.07 19.31 5.22
CA ILE A 110 -9.95 18.18 4.91
C ILE A 110 -11.01 18.59 3.86
N GLU A 111 -11.65 19.74 4.02
CA GLU A 111 -12.64 20.25 3.05
C GLU A 111 -12.01 20.52 1.69
N ASN A 112 -10.81 21.11 1.65
CA ASN A 112 -10.06 21.32 0.42
C ASN A 112 -9.65 20.00 -0.24
N ALA A 113 -9.25 18.99 0.54
CA ALA A 113 -8.90 17.68 0.02
C ALA A 113 -10.11 16.94 -0.55
N ALA A 114 -11.29 17.07 0.06
CA ALA A 114 -12.53 16.48 -0.43
C ALA A 114 -12.95 17.08 -1.79
N SER A 115 -12.63 18.35 -2.03
CA SER A 115 -12.86 19.06 -3.29
C SER A 115 -11.67 18.99 -4.26
N SER A 116 -10.59 18.29 -3.92
CA SER A 116 -9.41 18.16 -4.76
C SER A 116 -9.71 17.43 -6.08
N GLU A 117 -8.86 17.66 -7.07
CA GLU A 117 -8.94 16.94 -8.34
C GLU A 117 -8.92 15.44 -8.12
N LYS A 118 -9.88 14.74 -8.72
CA LYS A 118 -9.93 13.28 -8.69
C LYS A 118 -9.02 12.72 -9.78
N LYS A 119 -8.11 11.83 -9.39
CA LYS A 119 -7.20 11.13 -10.30
C LYS A 119 -7.53 9.65 -10.36
N ASP A 120 -7.42 9.10 -11.56
CA ASP A 120 -7.42 7.65 -11.80
C ASP A 120 -6.00 7.10 -11.66
N ILE A 121 -5.84 5.80 -11.94
CA ILE A 121 -4.54 5.13 -11.84
C ILE A 121 -3.48 5.77 -12.73
N TYR A 122 -3.85 6.28 -13.91
CA TYR A 122 -2.91 6.95 -14.82
C TYR A 122 -2.38 8.25 -14.21
N GLY A 123 -3.29 9.09 -13.68
CA GLY A 123 -2.93 10.34 -13.03
C GLY A 123 -2.14 10.13 -11.74
N ILE A 124 -2.49 9.12 -10.94
CA ILE A 124 -1.76 8.77 -9.71
C ILE A 124 -0.37 8.25 -10.04
N THR A 125 -0.23 7.37 -11.03
CA THR A 125 1.07 6.87 -11.45
C THR A 125 1.98 7.99 -11.95
N ALA A 126 1.44 8.92 -12.75
CA ALA A 126 2.20 10.05 -13.27
C ALA A 126 2.77 10.95 -12.15
N GLU A 127 2.06 11.07 -11.02
CA GLU A 127 2.50 11.88 -9.87
C GLU A 127 3.47 11.14 -8.95
N LEU A 128 3.19 9.86 -8.66
CA LEU A 128 3.93 9.13 -7.63
C LEU A 128 5.15 8.38 -8.15
N ALA A 129 5.11 7.88 -9.38
CA ALA A 129 6.19 7.05 -9.90
C ALA A 129 7.52 7.79 -10.04
N PRO A 130 7.59 9.03 -10.58
CA PRO A 130 8.87 9.75 -10.67
C PRO A 130 9.53 10.01 -9.32
N ASP A 131 8.72 10.21 -8.27
CA ASP A 131 9.20 10.40 -6.91
C ASP A 131 9.72 9.09 -6.29
N LEU A 132 9.09 7.97 -6.58
CA LEU A 132 9.49 6.64 -6.08
C LEU A 132 10.74 6.09 -6.79
N GLU A 133 10.95 6.42 -8.06
CA GLU A 133 12.13 5.97 -8.85
C GLU A 133 13.45 6.26 -8.15
N GLN A 134 13.54 7.33 -7.37
CA GLN A 134 14.74 7.73 -6.65
C GLN A 134 15.15 6.74 -5.54
N TYR A 135 14.24 5.89 -5.11
CA TYR A 135 14.42 5.01 -3.94
C TYR A 135 14.46 3.52 -4.29
N VAL A 136 14.45 3.17 -5.57
CA VAL A 136 14.35 1.76 -6.04
C VAL A 136 15.48 0.85 -5.55
N ASP A 137 16.65 1.40 -5.27
CA ASP A 137 17.81 0.65 -4.81
C ASP A 137 17.99 0.64 -3.29
N LEU A 138 17.18 1.42 -2.57
CA LEU A 138 17.20 1.38 -1.12
C LEU A 138 16.62 0.05 -0.62
N PRO A 139 17.29 -0.60 0.34
CA PRO A 139 16.69 -1.73 1.02
C PRO A 139 15.53 -1.26 1.89
N VAL A 140 14.52 -2.11 2.05
CA VAL A 140 13.43 -1.86 2.98
C VAL A 140 13.94 -1.67 4.41
N PRO A 141 13.25 -0.91 5.26
CA PRO A 141 13.58 -0.80 6.68
C PRO A 141 13.58 -2.17 7.36
N ASN A 142 14.52 -2.35 8.29
CA ASN A 142 14.62 -3.58 9.08
C ASN A 142 14.98 -3.23 10.53
N TRP A 143 14.04 -3.46 11.43
CA TRP A 143 14.21 -3.25 12.88
C TRP A 143 14.41 -4.57 13.64
N GLY A 144 14.80 -5.63 12.95
CA GLY A 144 15.00 -6.95 13.51
C GLY A 144 13.76 -7.83 13.51
N ASN A 145 13.77 -8.84 14.38
CA ASN A 145 12.68 -9.80 14.49
C ASN A 145 11.74 -9.43 15.65
N PHE A 146 10.47 -9.70 15.48
CA PHE A 146 9.48 -9.64 16.55
C PHE A 146 8.75 -10.98 16.70
N GLU A 147 8.19 -11.22 17.87
CA GLU A 147 7.41 -12.42 18.15
C GLU A 147 6.03 -12.31 17.49
N ALA A 148 5.70 -13.28 16.65
CA ALA A 148 4.44 -13.35 15.88
C ALA A 148 3.52 -14.49 16.40
N GLY A 149 3.60 -14.81 17.70
CA GLY A 149 2.86 -15.90 18.33
C GLY A 149 3.67 -17.19 18.41
N THR A 150 2.98 -18.32 18.57
CA THR A 150 3.58 -19.66 18.65
C THR A 150 3.19 -20.51 17.45
N ASN A 151 4.04 -21.46 17.08
CA ASN A 151 3.69 -22.51 16.13
C ASN A 151 2.91 -23.64 16.83
N ASP A 152 2.43 -24.64 16.05
CA ASP A 152 1.66 -25.78 16.56
C ASP A 152 2.46 -26.63 17.56
N ALA A 153 3.79 -26.53 17.58
CA ALA A 153 4.66 -27.20 18.54
C ALA A 153 4.96 -26.36 19.80
N GLY A 154 4.30 -25.19 19.96
CA GLY A 154 4.45 -24.30 21.11
C GLY A 154 5.74 -23.47 21.09
N ASN A 155 6.51 -23.47 20.01
CA ASN A 155 7.72 -22.64 19.89
C ASN A 155 7.38 -21.22 19.42
N ASN A 156 8.07 -20.22 19.95
CA ASN A 156 7.89 -18.83 19.49
C ASN A 156 8.18 -18.70 17.99
N LYS A 157 7.21 -18.15 17.28
CA LYS A 157 7.35 -17.82 15.87
C LYS A 157 7.82 -16.37 15.74
N THR A 158 8.96 -16.17 15.10
CA THR A 158 9.49 -14.83 14.85
C THR A 158 9.35 -14.44 13.39
N VAL A 159 9.06 -13.18 13.14
CA VAL A 159 9.01 -12.60 11.79
C VAL A 159 9.95 -11.41 11.74
N ASN A 160 10.79 -11.37 10.71
CA ASN A 160 11.64 -10.21 10.46
C ASN A 160 10.79 -9.05 9.91
N THR A 161 10.97 -7.87 10.48
CA THR A 161 10.19 -6.68 10.10
C THR A 161 10.36 -6.31 8.63
N ALA A 162 11.52 -6.56 8.02
CA ALA A 162 11.72 -6.32 6.59
C ALA A 162 10.74 -7.09 5.69
N LYS A 163 10.22 -8.24 6.14
CA LYS A 163 9.23 -9.04 5.39
C LYS A 163 7.82 -8.43 5.37
N MET A 164 7.61 -7.41 6.18
CA MET A 164 6.33 -6.69 6.28
C MET A 164 6.33 -5.38 5.51
N MET A 165 7.50 -4.98 5.01
CA MET A 165 7.67 -3.72 4.28
C MET A 165 7.38 -3.91 2.79
N ILE A 166 7.02 -2.82 2.13
CA ILE A 166 6.70 -2.79 0.70
C ILE A 166 7.95 -2.38 -0.09
N PRO A 167 8.59 -3.28 -0.85
CA PRO A 167 9.70 -2.88 -1.70
C PRO A 167 9.28 -1.86 -2.76
N VAL A 168 9.99 -0.73 -2.83
CA VAL A 168 9.67 0.36 -3.77
C VAL A 168 9.59 -0.15 -5.21
N ARG A 169 10.48 -1.09 -5.62
CA ARG A 169 10.42 -1.68 -6.97
C ARG A 169 9.12 -2.41 -7.26
N LEU A 170 8.55 -3.11 -6.27
CA LEU A 170 7.30 -3.83 -6.48
C LEU A 170 6.12 -2.89 -6.64
N ILE A 171 6.01 -1.87 -5.78
CA ILE A 171 4.89 -0.92 -5.92
C ILE A 171 5.01 -0.08 -7.21
N LEU A 172 6.22 0.24 -7.66
CA LEU A 172 6.43 0.87 -8.97
C LEU A 172 6.01 -0.05 -10.11
N ALA A 173 6.37 -1.33 -10.04
CA ALA A 173 5.95 -2.31 -11.05
C ALA A 173 4.43 -2.41 -11.13
N ASP A 174 3.74 -2.46 -9.98
CA ASP A 174 2.28 -2.49 -9.92
C ASP A 174 1.66 -1.21 -10.50
N LEU A 175 2.15 -0.04 -10.13
CA LEU A 175 1.68 1.24 -10.67
C LEU A 175 1.85 1.31 -12.19
N TYR A 176 3.00 0.90 -12.71
CA TYR A 176 3.26 0.89 -14.15
C TYR A 176 2.43 -0.16 -14.89
N LEU A 177 2.23 -1.34 -14.27
CA LEU A 177 1.38 -2.40 -14.84
C LEU A 177 -0.06 -1.89 -15.01
N GLU A 178 -0.64 -1.38 -13.94
CA GLU A 178 -2.03 -0.90 -13.91
C GLU A 178 -2.24 0.36 -14.78
N SER A 179 -1.22 1.18 -14.94
CA SER A 179 -1.25 2.32 -15.87
C SER A 179 -0.86 1.98 -17.31
N GLY A 180 -0.67 0.71 -17.64
CA GLY A 180 -0.39 0.25 -19.01
C GLY A 180 1.05 0.46 -19.48
N ASN A 181 1.97 0.90 -18.63
CA ASN A 181 3.39 1.00 -18.96
C ASN A 181 4.10 -0.34 -18.71
N TYR A 182 3.76 -1.32 -19.51
CA TYR A 182 4.26 -2.69 -19.36
C TYR A 182 5.77 -2.83 -19.44
N ALA A 183 6.44 -1.99 -20.23
CA ALA A 183 7.90 -2.02 -20.35
C ALA A 183 8.58 -1.71 -19.01
N LYS A 184 8.15 -0.64 -18.35
CA LYS A 184 8.65 -0.27 -17.01
C LYS A 184 8.22 -1.27 -15.94
N ALA A 185 7.00 -1.78 -15.99
CA ALA A 185 6.54 -2.80 -15.07
C ALA A 185 7.44 -4.04 -15.10
N VAL A 186 7.72 -4.55 -16.30
CA VAL A 186 8.62 -5.71 -16.50
C VAL A 186 10.03 -5.41 -16.01
N GLU A 187 10.57 -4.22 -16.28
CA GLU A 187 11.89 -3.81 -15.80
C GLU A 187 11.99 -3.88 -14.27
N HIS A 188 11.02 -3.31 -13.54
CA HIS A 188 11.02 -3.30 -12.08
C HIS A 188 10.82 -4.70 -11.50
N TYR A 189 9.87 -5.50 -12.01
CA TYR A 189 9.67 -6.88 -11.56
C TYR A 189 10.91 -7.73 -11.80
N PHE A 190 11.51 -7.65 -13.00
CA PHE A 190 12.70 -8.42 -13.33
C PHE A 190 13.88 -8.07 -12.42
N ASN A 191 14.14 -6.78 -12.23
CA ASN A 191 15.23 -6.32 -11.37
C ASN A 191 15.01 -6.72 -9.91
N TYR A 192 13.78 -6.69 -9.43
CA TYR A 192 13.44 -7.18 -8.09
C TYR A 192 13.72 -8.68 -7.94
N LEU A 193 13.24 -9.49 -8.88
CA LEU A 193 13.44 -10.95 -8.86
C LEU A 193 14.92 -11.31 -9.00
N LYS A 194 15.67 -10.62 -9.86
CA LYS A 194 17.10 -10.83 -10.04
C LYS A 194 17.87 -10.57 -8.74
N LYS A 195 17.58 -9.45 -8.06
CA LYS A 195 18.22 -9.08 -6.80
C LYS A 195 17.93 -10.10 -5.69
N ASN A 196 16.72 -10.64 -5.64
CA ASN A 196 16.31 -11.60 -4.60
C ASN A 196 16.73 -13.06 -4.88
N LYS A 197 17.01 -13.43 -6.14
CA LYS A 197 17.59 -14.74 -6.45
C LYS A 197 19.00 -14.92 -5.87
N GLU A 198 19.77 -13.87 -5.76
CA GLU A 198 21.10 -13.89 -5.18
C GLU A 198 21.09 -14.09 -3.65
N THR A 199 19.93 -13.95 -3.01
CA THR A 199 19.75 -14.12 -1.55
C THR A 199 19.07 -15.42 -1.14
N VAL A 200 18.71 -16.28 -2.10
CA VAL A 200 18.02 -17.57 -1.87
C VAL A 200 18.93 -18.79 -2.08
N ASN A 201 20.22 -18.57 -2.24
CA ASN A 201 21.24 -19.64 -2.28
C ASN A 201 21.85 -19.89 -0.90
#